data_b7cc38a82d8664db468f5637dc06c799
#
_entry.id   b7cc38a82d8664db468f5637dc06c799
#
_cell.length_a   1.000
_cell.length_b   1.000
_cell.length_c   1.000
_cell.angle_alpha   90.00
_cell.angle_beta   90.00
_cell.angle_gamma   90.00
#
_symmetry.space_group_name_H-M   'P 1'
#
loop_
_entity.id
_entity.type
_entity.pdbx_description
1 polymer ?
#
loop_
_entity_poly.entity_id
_entity_poly.type
_entity_poly.pdbx_seq_one_letter_code
_entity_poly.pdbx_strand_id
1 'polypeptide(L)'
;SFSAHLSAILRDTFYELESNESEERNALEPVLAQQKKQSLLPKANELLIETFPSKEGYHAVFYPFEGYAIHMAMASIVSYRLSLLVPTSFSLAFNDYGFELVSDSPIDIEGLLDNNLLTEQDLLSDLKKGINVSEMARRKFRDIAVIGGLVFQGTPSQPIKSKHLQSSSQLFYEVFKDYEPENLL
;
A
#
# COMPACT_ATOMS: atom_id res chain seq x y z
N SER A 1 12.13 6.21 -5.48
CA SER A 1 10.87 6.85 -5.02
C SER A 1 11.00 8.36 -5.10
N PHE A 2 9.90 9.02 -5.36
CA PHE A 2 9.85 10.48 -5.39
C PHE A 2 10.12 11.06 -4.00
N SER A 3 10.82 12.20 -3.96
CA SER A 3 10.88 13.00 -2.74
C SER A 3 9.55 13.71 -2.51
N ALA A 4 9.25 14.11 -1.27
CA ALA A 4 8.05 14.89 -0.95
C ALA A 4 7.94 16.17 -1.81
N HIS A 5 9.08 16.82 -2.11
CA HIS A 5 9.12 17.99 -2.98
C HIS A 5 8.70 17.66 -4.41
N LEU A 6 9.21 16.56 -4.99
CA LEU A 6 8.83 16.15 -6.34
C LEU A 6 7.36 15.72 -6.40
N SER A 7 6.86 15.05 -5.36
CA SER A 7 5.45 14.69 -5.25
C SER A 7 4.54 15.92 -5.20
N ALA A 8 4.94 16.97 -4.48
CA ALA A 8 4.21 18.24 -4.43
C ALA A 8 4.20 18.91 -5.82
N ILE A 9 5.34 18.99 -6.50
CA ILE A 9 5.42 19.56 -7.86
C ILE A 9 4.53 18.77 -8.83
N LEU A 10 4.57 17.43 -8.76
CA LEU A 10 3.75 16.58 -9.61
C LEU A 10 2.26 16.86 -9.38
N ARG A 11 1.84 16.91 -8.12
CA ARG A 11 0.47 17.22 -7.73
C ARG A 11 0.04 18.59 -8.24
N ASP A 12 0.85 19.63 -7.99
CA ASP A 12 0.57 20.98 -8.46
C ASP A 12 0.47 21.03 -10.00
N THR A 13 1.35 20.32 -10.72
CA THR A 13 1.30 20.22 -12.19
C THR A 13 -0.01 19.58 -12.66
N PHE A 14 -0.53 18.56 -12.00
CA PHE A 14 -1.83 17.98 -12.34
C PHE A 14 -2.99 18.94 -12.08
N TYR A 15 -2.91 19.78 -11.06
CA TYR A 15 -3.98 20.70 -10.68
C TYR A 15 -3.96 22.03 -11.43
N GLU A 16 -2.79 22.52 -11.80
CA GLU A 16 -2.61 23.76 -12.56
C GLU A 16 -2.82 23.58 -14.09
N LEU A 17 -3.32 22.42 -14.51
CA LEU A 17 -3.49 22.06 -15.92
C LEU A 17 -4.35 23.01 -16.74
N GLU A 18 -5.07 23.91 -16.10
CA GLU A 18 -5.88 24.93 -16.81
C GLU A 18 -5.12 26.23 -17.10
N SER A 19 -3.95 26.46 -16.49
CA SER A 19 -3.30 27.80 -16.51
C SER A 19 -1.96 27.90 -17.22
N ASN A 20 -1.23 26.80 -17.50
CA ASN A 20 0.11 26.87 -18.11
C ASN A 20 0.28 25.90 -19.29
N GLU A 21 0.70 26.41 -20.44
CA GLU A 21 1.19 25.61 -21.57
C GLU A 21 2.66 25.25 -21.33
N SER A 22 2.93 23.98 -20.97
CA SER A 22 4.29 23.41 -20.91
C SER A 22 4.40 22.17 -21.81
N GLU A 23 5.63 21.80 -22.20
CA GLU A 23 5.86 20.59 -23.00
C GLU A 23 5.43 19.32 -22.24
N GLU A 24 5.64 19.28 -20.93
CA GLU A 24 5.26 18.18 -20.05
C GLU A 24 3.74 18.03 -20.01
N ARG A 25 3.01 19.14 -19.93
CA ARG A 25 1.56 19.15 -19.99
C ARG A 25 1.05 18.58 -21.31
N ASN A 26 1.60 19.04 -22.44
CA ASN A 26 1.19 18.56 -23.76
C ASN A 26 1.43 17.05 -23.91
N ALA A 27 2.49 16.51 -23.28
CA ALA A 27 2.75 15.08 -23.24
C ALA A 27 1.73 14.31 -22.39
N LEU A 28 1.21 14.90 -21.32
CA LEU A 28 0.24 14.27 -20.40
C LEU A 28 -1.21 14.43 -20.87
N GLU A 29 -1.50 15.41 -21.72
CA GLU A 29 -2.87 15.74 -22.18
C GLU A 29 -3.68 14.51 -22.66
N PRO A 30 -3.13 13.58 -23.48
CA PRO A 30 -3.88 12.39 -23.90
C PRO A 30 -4.31 11.50 -22.75
N VAL A 31 -3.46 11.32 -21.72
CA VAL A 31 -3.73 10.50 -20.54
C VAL A 31 -4.80 11.19 -19.68
N LEU A 32 -4.66 12.49 -19.46
CA LEU A 32 -5.59 13.27 -18.65
C LEU A 32 -6.97 13.40 -19.31
N ALA A 33 -7.00 13.54 -20.64
CA ALA A 33 -8.26 13.52 -21.41
C ALA A 33 -8.97 12.17 -21.29
N GLN A 34 -8.22 11.06 -21.29
CA GLN A 34 -8.77 9.74 -21.07
C GLN A 34 -9.28 9.56 -19.63
N GLN A 35 -8.54 10.06 -18.63
CA GLN A 35 -8.98 10.05 -17.24
C GLN A 35 -10.28 10.84 -17.06
N LYS A 36 -10.36 12.07 -17.58
CA LYS A 36 -11.59 12.90 -17.55
C LYS A 36 -12.79 12.22 -18.19
N LYS A 37 -12.56 11.39 -19.22
CA LYS A 37 -13.62 10.67 -19.93
C LYS A 37 -14.15 9.48 -19.13
N GLN A 38 -13.31 8.81 -18.37
CA GLN A 38 -13.65 7.57 -17.67
C GLN A 38 -13.95 7.78 -16.17
N SER A 39 -13.41 8.83 -15.58
CA SER A 39 -13.49 9.14 -14.17
C SER A 39 -13.39 10.65 -13.94
N LEU A 40 -12.70 11.07 -12.87
CA LEU A 40 -12.50 12.45 -12.49
C LEU A 40 -11.00 12.79 -12.44
N LEU A 41 -10.68 14.08 -12.55
CA LEU A 41 -9.41 14.63 -12.14
C LEU A 41 -9.63 15.35 -10.80
N PRO A 42 -8.97 14.93 -9.71
CA PRO A 42 -9.13 15.58 -8.42
C PRO A 42 -8.51 16.98 -8.44
N LYS A 43 -9.01 17.89 -7.59
CA LYS A 43 -8.41 19.20 -7.33
C LYS A 43 -7.32 19.10 -6.28
N ALA A 44 -6.56 20.18 -6.08
CA ALA A 44 -5.42 20.22 -5.16
C ALA A 44 -5.72 19.78 -3.72
N ASN A 45 -6.96 19.94 -3.26
CA ASN A 45 -7.42 19.58 -1.93
C ASN A 45 -8.37 18.37 -1.91
N GLU A 46 -8.41 17.60 -2.98
CA GLU A 46 -9.26 16.41 -3.13
C GLU A 46 -8.39 15.16 -3.23
N LEU A 47 -8.84 14.08 -2.62
CA LEU A 47 -8.29 12.73 -2.78
C LEU A 47 -9.20 11.94 -3.72
N LEU A 48 -8.68 11.52 -4.85
CA LEU A 48 -9.41 10.59 -5.72
C LEU A 48 -9.30 9.17 -5.18
N ILE A 49 -10.46 8.53 -5.01
CA ILE A 49 -10.58 7.11 -4.68
C ILE A 49 -11.47 6.47 -5.75
N GLU A 50 -10.96 5.46 -6.43
CA GLU A 50 -11.70 4.71 -7.45
C GLU A 50 -11.97 3.29 -6.96
N THR A 51 -13.20 2.82 -7.11
CA THR A 51 -13.59 1.45 -6.77
C THR A 51 -14.17 0.75 -7.99
N PHE A 52 -13.70 -0.47 -8.27
CA PHE A 52 -14.19 -1.27 -9.39
C PHE A 52 -13.95 -2.76 -9.16
N PRO A 53 -14.78 -3.64 -9.73
CA PRO A 53 -14.54 -5.08 -9.74
C PRO A 53 -13.65 -5.48 -10.92
N SER A 54 -12.85 -6.55 -10.73
CA SER A 54 -12.12 -7.24 -11.78
C SER A 54 -12.17 -8.75 -11.60
N LYS A 55 -11.39 -9.50 -12.40
CA LYS A 55 -11.22 -10.95 -12.22
C LYS A 55 -10.39 -11.29 -10.98
N GLU A 56 -9.62 -10.34 -10.46
CA GLU A 56 -8.75 -10.49 -9.28
C GLU A 56 -9.48 -10.17 -7.98
N GLY A 57 -10.64 -9.49 -8.07
CA GLY A 57 -11.44 -9.10 -6.91
C GLY A 57 -12.02 -7.70 -7.03
N TYR A 58 -12.28 -7.11 -5.88
CA TYR A 58 -12.78 -5.74 -5.75
C TYR A 58 -11.63 -4.82 -5.39
N HIS A 59 -11.44 -3.80 -6.20
CA HIS A 59 -10.33 -2.86 -6.10
C HIS A 59 -10.79 -1.56 -5.46
N ALA A 60 -9.94 -1.01 -4.59
CA ALA A 60 -10.03 0.36 -4.11
C ALA A 60 -8.67 1.03 -4.32
N VAL A 61 -8.59 1.98 -5.22
CA VAL A 61 -7.36 2.68 -5.62
C VAL A 61 -7.41 4.11 -5.11
N PHE A 62 -6.36 4.52 -4.41
CA PHE A 62 -6.21 5.82 -3.80
C PHE A 62 -5.07 6.57 -4.48
N TYR A 63 -5.28 7.84 -4.84
CA TYR A 63 -4.31 8.67 -5.57
C TYR A 63 -3.89 9.92 -4.78
N PRO A 64 -3.14 9.78 -3.65
CA PRO A 64 -2.70 10.93 -2.86
C PRO A 64 -1.47 11.63 -3.44
N PHE A 65 -0.72 11.03 -4.36
CA PHE A 65 0.49 11.59 -4.99
C PHE A 65 1.57 12.04 -3.99
N GLU A 66 1.77 11.30 -2.90
CA GLU A 66 2.74 11.63 -1.84
C GLU A 66 4.05 10.80 -1.93
N GLY A 67 4.16 9.92 -2.92
CA GLY A 67 5.33 9.08 -3.15
C GLY A 67 5.29 7.73 -2.43
N TYR A 68 6.12 6.82 -2.89
CA TYR A 68 6.13 5.39 -2.54
C TYR A 68 6.08 5.10 -1.03
N ALA A 69 6.93 5.76 -0.24
CA ALA A 69 7.05 5.46 1.20
C ALA A 69 5.77 5.85 1.97
N ILE A 70 5.16 6.97 1.60
CA ILE A 70 3.90 7.43 2.21
C ILE A 70 2.75 6.51 1.77
N HIS A 71 2.70 6.13 0.49
CA HIS A 71 1.67 5.23 -0.01
C HIS A 71 1.75 3.84 0.63
N MET A 72 2.95 3.31 0.85
CA MET A 72 3.15 2.08 1.59
C MET A 72 2.60 2.17 3.02
N ALA A 73 2.89 3.27 3.72
CA ALA A 73 2.39 3.49 5.07
C ALA A 73 0.86 3.66 5.09
N MET A 74 0.30 4.46 4.18
CA MET A 74 -1.15 4.66 4.05
C MET A 74 -1.87 3.35 3.72
N ALA A 75 -1.37 2.57 2.76
CA ALA A 75 -1.93 1.27 2.42
C ALA A 75 -1.99 0.33 3.63
N SER A 76 -0.92 0.31 4.43
CA SER A 76 -0.83 -0.51 5.64
C SER A 76 -1.83 -0.07 6.72
N ILE A 77 -1.97 1.24 6.95
CA ILE A 77 -2.91 1.80 7.94
C ILE A 77 -4.35 1.56 7.49
N VAL A 78 -4.67 1.90 6.24
CA VAL A 78 -6.03 1.78 5.71
C VAL A 78 -6.47 0.31 5.69
N SER A 79 -5.62 -0.60 5.23
CA SER A 79 -5.95 -2.02 5.23
C SER A 79 -6.16 -2.58 6.64
N TYR A 80 -5.36 -2.16 7.62
CA TYR A 80 -5.53 -2.54 9.01
C TYR A 80 -6.87 -2.03 9.56
N ARG A 81 -7.18 -0.74 9.39
CA ARG A 81 -8.44 -0.15 9.86
C ARG A 81 -9.67 -0.78 9.20
N LEU A 82 -9.60 -1.05 7.90
CA LEU A 82 -10.66 -1.77 7.19
C LEU A 82 -10.84 -3.19 7.74
N SER A 83 -9.76 -3.89 8.07
CA SER A 83 -9.84 -5.24 8.64
C SER A 83 -10.51 -5.29 10.02
N LEU A 84 -10.56 -4.18 10.75
CA LEU A 84 -11.30 -4.06 12.00
C LEU A 84 -12.82 -3.87 11.78
N LEU A 85 -13.21 -3.34 10.62
CA LEU A 85 -14.61 -3.04 10.28
C LEU A 85 -15.26 -4.16 9.48
N VAL A 86 -14.51 -4.82 8.61
CA VAL A 86 -14.99 -5.89 7.74
C VAL A 86 -14.08 -7.12 7.83
N PRO A 87 -14.64 -8.34 7.96
CA PRO A 87 -13.86 -9.57 8.12
C PRO A 87 -13.29 -10.05 6.77
N THR A 88 -12.41 -9.25 6.17
CA THR A 88 -11.80 -9.56 4.88
C THR A 88 -10.29 -9.29 4.91
N SER A 89 -9.57 -9.96 4.01
CA SER A 89 -8.15 -9.75 3.80
C SER A 89 -7.92 -8.86 2.59
N PHE A 90 -6.85 -8.07 2.63
CA PHE A 90 -6.48 -7.17 1.55
C PHE A 90 -5.12 -7.52 0.97
N SER A 91 -5.04 -7.64 -0.34
CA SER A 91 -3.77 -7.55 -1.07
C SER A 91 -3.43 -6.09 -1.31
N LEU A 92 -2.17 -5.71 -1.09
CA LEU A 92 -1.70 -4.33 -1.18
C LEU A 92 -0.76 -4.17 -2.37
N ALA A 93 -0.99 -3.14 -3.16
CA ALA A 93 -0.05 -2.64 -4.16
C ALA A 93 0.13 -1.13 -3.96
N PHE A 94 1.34 -0.61 -4.22
CA PHE A 94 1.63 0.81 -4.11
C PHE A 94 2.81 1.22 -4.99
N ASN A 95 2.79 2.46 -5.44
CA ASN A 95 3.82 3.07 -6.26
C ASN A 95 4.02 4.55 -5.89
N ASP A 96 4.70 5.33 -6.71
CA ASP A 96 4.92 6.76 -6.44
C ASP A 96 3.67 7.64 -6.66
N TYR A 97 2.59 7.12 -7.24
CA TYR A 97 1.37 7.88 -7.55
C TYR A 97 0.22 7.58 -6.59
N GLY A 98 0.16 6.37 -6.05
CA GLY A 98 -0.93 5.95 -5.19
C GLY A 98 -0.75 4.54 -4.65
N PHE A 99 -1.82 4.03 -4.06
CA PHE A 99 -1.88 2.67 -3.55
C PHE A 99 -3.24 2.02 -3.83
N GLU A 100 -3.25 0.72 -3.83
CA GLU A 100 -4.40 -0.11 -4.13
C GLU A 100 -4.62 -1.17 -3.05
N LEU A 101 -5.87 -1.40 -2.71
CA LEU A 101 -6.34 -2.51 -1.90
C LEU A 101 -7.20 -3.41 -2.80
N VAL A 102 -6.94 -4.70 -2.79
CA VAL A 102 -7.75 -5.71 -3.49
C VAL A 102 -8.33 -6.67 -2.47
N SER A 103 -9.63 -6.91 -2.56
CA SER A 103 -10.39 -7.78 -1.66
C SER A 103 -11.23 -8.79 -2.44
N ASP A 104 -11.45 -9.96 -1.85
CA ASP A 104 -12.38 -10.96 -2.39
C ASP A 104 -13.86 -10.56 -2.24
N SER A 105 -14.15 -9.54 -1.41
CA SER A 105 -15.50 -9.05 -1.13
C SER A 105 -15.62 -7.57 -1.49
N PRO A 106 -16.82 -7.07 -1.85
CA PRO A 106 -17.05 -5.66 -2.10
C PRO A 106 -16.62 -4.79 -0.90
N ILE A 107 -15.97 -3.67 -1.19
CA ILE A 107 -15.52 -2.70 -0.19
C ILE A 107 -16.40 -1.45 -0.34
N ASP A 108 -17.23 -1.17 0.67
CA ASP A 108 -17.99 0.08 0.76
C ASP A 108 -17.10 1.20 1.34
N ILE A 109 -16.22 1.75 0.49
CA ILE A 109 -15.31 2.81 0.92
C ILE A 109 -16.08 4.07 1.36
N GLU A 110 -17.16 4.43 0.68
CA GLU A 110 -17.95 5.63 1.03
C GLU A 110 -18.52 5.53 2.44
N GLY A 111 -19.19 4.43 2.77
CA GLY A 111 -19.72 4.20 4.11
C GLY A 111 -18.63 4.05 5.19
N LEU A 112 -17.42 3.63 4.81
CA LEU A 112 -16.29 3.45 5.74
C LEU A 112 -15.49 4.73 5.97
N LEU A 113 -15.50 5.70 5.04
CA LEU A 113 -14.84 7.01 5.24
C LEU A 113 -15.43 7.76 6.45
N ASP A 114 -16.73 7.65 6.69
CA ASP A 114 -17.41 8.24 7.84
C ASP A 114 -16.96 7.66 9.19
N ASN A 115 -16.30 6.48 9.19
CA ASN A 115 -15.77 5.81 10.38
C ASN A 115 -14.33 6.19 10.71
N ASN A 116 -13.90 7.41 10.40
CA ASN A 116 -12.56 7.93 10.66
C ASN A 116 -11.42 7.11 10.03
N LEU A 117 -11.66 6.48 8.89
CA LEU A 117 -10.68 5.65 8.18
C LEU A 117 -9.35 6.39 7.91
N LEU A 118 -9.42 7.69 7.61
CA LEU A 118 -8.28 8.55 7.29
C LEU A 118 -7.91 9.52 8.44
N THR A 119 -8.31 9.24 9.67
CA THR A 119 -7.96 10.07 10.83
C THR A 119 -6.46 10.01 11.16
N GLU A 120 -5.92 11.08 11.74
CA GLU A 120 -4.56 11.14 12.28
C GLU A 120 -4.43 10.44 13.64
N GLN A 121 -5.56 10.10 14.28
CA GLN A 121 -5.58 9.46 15.59
C GLN A 121 -4.98 8.05 15.50
N ASP A 122 -4.16 7.68 16.49
CA ASP A 122 -3.50 6.37 16.63
C ASP A 122 -2.62 5.94 15.42
N LEU A 123 -2.23 6.90 14.57
CA LEU A 123 -1.56 6.65 13.29
C LEU A 123 -0.34 5.74 13.41
N LEU A 124 0.54 5.99 14.38
CA LEU A 124 1.76 5.20 14.58
C LEU A 124 1.46 3.77 15.07
N SER A 125 0.48 3.63 15.97
CA SER A 125 0.02 2.33 16.44
C SER A 125 -0.58 1.50 15.32
N ASP A 126 -1.45 2.11 14.52
CA ASP A 126 -2.11 1.45 13.40
C ASP A 126 -1.13 1.10 12.28
N LEU A 127 -0.14 1.98 12.03
CA LEU A 127 0.94 1.70 11.08
C LEU A 127 1.73 0.45 11.49
N LYS A 128 2.18 0.37 12.76
CA LYS A 128 2.90 -0.81 13.27
C LYS A 128 2.07 -2.08 13.11
N LYS A 129 0.81 -2.05 13.51
CA LYS A 129 -0.09 -3.20 13.39
C LYS A 129 -0.35 -3.57 11.93
N GLY A 130 -0.59 -2.58 11.05
CA GLY A 130 -0.82 -2.78 9.63
C GLY A 130 0.37 -3.41 8.91
N ILE A 131 1.59 -2.93 9.20
CA ILE A 131 2.80 -3.51 8.65
C ILE A 131 2.97 -4.96 9.12
N ASN A 132 2.80 -5.23 10.42
CA ASN A 132 2.99 -6.56 10.99
C ASN A 132 1.98 -7.61 10.46
N VAL A 133 0.79 -7.19 10.07
CA VAL A 133 -0.22 -8.10 9.47
C VAL A 133 0.01 -8.32 7.97
N SER A 134 0.77 -7.46 7.32
CA SER A 134 0.95 -7.48 5.88
C SER A 134 1.81 -8.65 5.38
N GLU A 135 1.54 -9.12 4.17
CA GLU A 135 2.38 -10.11 3.47
C GLU A 135 3.82 -9.61 3.27
N MET A 136 4.01 -8.29 3.22
CA MET A 136 5.31 -7.66 3.11
C MET A 136 6.16 -7.88 4.38
N ALA A 137 5.55 -7.80 5.58
CA ALA A 137 6.24 -8.09 6.84
C ALA A 137 6.75 -9.54 6.84
N ARG A 138 5.93 -10.49 6.38
CA ARG A 138 6.34 -11.90 6.25
C ARG A 138 7.53 -12.07 5.31
N ARG A 139 7.56 -11.35 4.18
CA ARG A 139 8.69 -11.39 3.24
C ARG A 139 9.94 -10.79 3.85
N LYS A 140 9.84 -9.64 4.50
CA LYS A 140 10.96 -8.99 5.20
C LYS A 140 11.45 -9.82 6.38
N PHE A 141 10.54 -10.39 7.17
CA PHE A 141 10.90 -11.27 8.27
C PHE A 141 11.69 -12.50 7.81
N ARG A 142 11.44 -13.04 6.62
CA ARG A 142 12.26 -14.13 6.06
C ARG A 142 13.72 -13.74 5.95
N ASP A 143 13.99 -12.55 5.42
CA ASP A 143 15.37 -12.05 5.28
C ASP A 143 16.00 -11.82 6.65
N ILE A 144 15.25 -11.23 7.58
CA ILE A 144 15.68 -11.01 8.97
C ILE A 144 15.96 -12.35 9.68
N ALA A 145 15.06 -13.33 9.53
CA ALA A 145 15.21 -14.65 10.16
C ALA A 145 16.45 -15.39 9.65
N VAL A 146 16.79 -15.20 8.39
CA VAL A 146 18.02 -15.75 7.83
C VAL A 146 19.26 -15.03 8.36
N ILE A 147 19.28 -13.71 8.33
CA ILE A 147 20.40 -12.89 8.83
C ILE A 147 20.58 -13.11 10.34
N GLY A 148 19.50 -13.20 11.10
CA GLY A 148 19.51 -13.48 12.55
C GLY A 148 19.82 -14.92 12.91
N GLY A 149 20.02 -15.81 11.94
CA GLY A 149 20.35 -17.22 12.18
C GLY A 149 19.19 -18.09 12.67
N LEU A 150 17.96 -17.59 12.64
CA LEU A 150 16.75 -18.35 13.00
C LEU A 150 16.42 -19.40 11.96
N VAL A 151 16.76 -19.13 10.70
CA VAL A 151 16.52 -20.03 9.57
C VAL A 151 17.81 -20.22 8.78
N PHE A 152 18.19 -21.46 8.56
CA PHE A 152 19.39 -21.80 7.80
C PHE A 152 19.09 -21.91 6.31
N GLN A 153 19.82 -21.15 5.48
CA GLN A 153 19.66 -21.17 4.00
C GLN A 153 20.34 -22.35 3.30
N GLY A 154 21.10 -23.15 4.00
CA GLY A 154 21.99 -24.13 3.40
C GLY A 154 23.39 -23.56 3.14
N THR A 155 24.24 -24.37 2.50
CA THR A 155 25.57 -23.95 2.07
C THR A 155 25.54 -23.62 0.56
N PRO A 156 26.52 -22.86 0.04
CA PRO A 156 26.63 -22.59 -1.39
C PRO A 156 26.62 -23.85 -2.26
N SER A 157 27.10 -24.98 -1.74
CA SER A 157 27.12 -26.28 -2.40
C SER A 157 25.81 -27.07 -2.25
N GLN A 158 25.02 -26.77 -1.24
CA GLN A 158 23.73 -27.42 -0.95
C GLN A 158 22.71 -26.40 -0.43
N PRO A 159 22.13 -25.57 -1.30
CA PRO A 159 21.11 -24.61 -0.88
C PRO A 159 19.81 -25.32 -0.52
N ILE A 160 19.13 -24.87 0.53
CA ILE A 160 17.80 -25.35 0.89
C ILE A 160 16.78 -24.79 -0.08
N LYS A 161 15.81 -25.62 -0.52
CA LYS A 161 14.75 -25.18 -1.41
C LYS A 161 13.96 -24.02 -0.78
N SER A 162 13.69 -22.98 -1.54
CA SER A 162 12.99 -21.76 -1.10
C SER A 162 11.65 -22.03 -0.40
N LYS A 163 10.95 -23.10 -0.79
CA LYS A 163 9.69 -23.54 -0.12
C LYS A 163 9.90 -23.92 1.35
N HIS A 164 10.99 -24.60 1.68
CA HIS A 164 11.30 -24.98 3.08
C HIS A 164 11.72 -23.76 3.91
N LEU A 165 12.48 -22.84 3.32
CA LEU A 165 12.83 -21.56 3.95
C LEU A 165 11.59 -20.73 4.25
N GLN A 166 10.66 -20.68 3.32
CA GLN A 166 9.40 -19.97 3.48
C GLN A 166 8.56 -20.56 4.63
N SER A 167 8.41 -21.86 4.66
CA SER A 167 7.63 -22.54 5.72
C SER A 167 8.24 -22.35 7.10
N SER A 168 9.58 -22.45 7.22
CA SER A 168 10.29 -22.27 8.48
C SER A 168 10.21 -20.82 8.96
N SER A 169 10.45 -19.85 8.09
CA SER A 169 10.36 -18.44 8.45
C SER A 169 8.93 -18.00 8.81
N GLN A 170 7.93 -18.57 8.14
CA GLN A 170 6.53 -18.30 8.45
C GLN A 170 6.15 -18.80 9.84
N LEU A 171 6.61 -19.99 10.24
CA LEU A 171 6.35 -20.51 11.58
C LEU A 171 6.93 -19.58 12.65
N PHE A 172 8.18 -19.15 12.51
CA PHE A 172 8.79 -18.18 13.42
C PHE A 172 8.04 -16.85 13.43
N TYR A 173 7.63 -16.35 12.25
CA TYR A 173 6.87 -15.12 12.16
C TYR A 173 5.56 -15.18 12.95
N GLU A 174 4.77 -16.26 12.82
CA GLU A 174 3.52 -16.41 13.57
C GLU A 174 3.79 -16.51 15.09
N VAL A 175 4.83 -17.19 15.51
CA VAL A 175 5.22 -17.26 16.93
C VAL A 175 5.58 -15.85 17.46
N PHE A 176 6.43 -15.11 16.77
CA PHE A 176 6.79 -13.74 17.18
C PHE A 176 5.58 -12.80 17.18
N LYS A 177 4.73 -12.91 16.20
CA LYS A 177 3.50 -12.11 16.10
C LYS A 177 2.59 -12.31 17.32
N ASP A 178 2.48 -13.55 17.81
CA ASP A 178 1.60 -13.91 18.93
C ASP A 178 2.23 -13.58 20.29
N TYR A 179 3.53 -13.72 20.45
CA TYR A 179 4.20 -13.62 21.74
C TYR A 179 5.06 -12.36 21.91
N GLU A 180 5.61 -11.81 20.84
CA GLU A 180 6.49 -10.64 20.85
C GLU A 180 6.23 -9.69 19.66
N PRO A 181 5.02 -9.15 19.52
CA PRO A 181 4.65 -8.34 18.35
C PRO A 181 5.48 -7.05 18.19
N GLU A 182 6.07 -6.54 19.28
CA GLU A 182 6.93 -5.35 19.26
C GLU A 182 8.33 -5.62 18.69
N ASN A 183 8.72 -6.89 18.53
CA ASN A 183 10.04 -7.31 18.03
C ASN A 183 10.01 -7.86 16.60
N LEU A 184 8.91 -7.69 15.86
CA LEU A 184 8.78 -8.22 14.49
C LEU A 184 9.55 -7.40 13.45
N LEU A 185 9.76 -6.10 13.67
CA LEU A 185 10.43 -5.17 12.75
C LEU A 185 11.32 -4.17 13.49
#